data_6492185f06125653a719d0d9b7dbde94
#
_entry.id   6492185f06125653a719d0d9b7dbde94
#
_cell.length_a   1.000
_cell.length_b   1.000
_cell.length_c   1.000
_cell.angle_alpha   90.00
_cell.angle_beta   90.00
_cell.angle_gamma   90.00
#
_symmetry.space_group_name_H-M   'P 1'
#
loop_
_entity.id
_entity.type
_entity.pdbx_description
1 polymer ?
#
loop_
_entity_poly.entity_id
_entity_poly.type
_entity_poly.pdbx_seq_one_letter_code
_entity_poly.pdbx_strand_id
1 'polypeptide(L)'
;MTNLRVRPTEPDTDGRVIDVTPQSAGWRYVGFQLRRLSSGKTVVFSFPERETCVVILAGKADVEAGGQKFANVGGRASVFEDAAPGAVYVPAGLSIIVAATTDAEVAICTAPGSGAGAPRLITADRMSRETRGTGTNQRFVRNILPETELAESLLVVEAVTPAGHWSSYPPHKHDSDVPTKETALEETYYHRIDPPQGFAFQRVYTDDRSLDETVCVEDGDVVLVPRGYHPVGAPHGYNLYYLNVMAGPKREWIFHNDPAHEWIVAGR
;
A
#
# COMPACT_ATOMS: atom_id res chain seq x y z
N MET A 1 17.59 -8.68 -14.94
CA MET A 1 16.76 -9.01 -13.74
C MET A 1 16.12 -7.72 -13.30
N THR A 2 14.81 -7.67 -13.25
CA THR A 2 14.06 -6.50 -12.77
C THR A 2 14.24 -6.48 -11.26
N ASN A 3 14.84 -5.43 -10.72
CA ASN A 3 14.95 -5.31 -9.26
C ASN A 3 13.57 -4.97 -8.69
N LEU A 4 12.91 -5.94 -8.06
CA LEU A 4 11.59 -5.75 -7.45
C LEU A 4 11.64 -5.01 -6.11
N ARG A 5 12.82 -4.86 -5.50
CA ARG A 5 12.99 -4.21 -4.20
C ARG A 5 13.46 -2.77 -4.36
N VAL A 6 12.72 -1.85 -3.77
CA VAL A 6 13.11 -0.44 -3.63
C VAL A 6 13.40 -0.15 -2.15
N ARG A 7 14.62 0.29 -1.87
CA ARG A 7 15.07 0.64 -0.51
C ARG A 7 14.85 2.12 -0.24
N PRO A 8 14.56 2.51 1.02
CA PRO A 8 14.54 3.90 1.37
C PRO A 8 15.93 4.54 1.22
N THR A 9 15.94 5.79 0.83
CA THR A 9 17.14 6.64 0.79
C THR A 9 17.14 7.60 1.97
N GLU A 10 18.22 8.34 2.16
CA GLU A 10 18.21 9.52 3.04
C GLU A 10 17.12 10.50 2.57
N PRO A 11 16.41 11.15 3.50
CA PRO A 11 15.37 12.11 3.15
C PRO A 11 15.92 13.27 2.28
N ASP A 12 15.23 13.57 1.19
CA ASP A 12 15.50 14.78 0.42
C ASP A 12 14.97 16.04 1.14
N THR A 13 15.06 17.21 0.48
CA THR A 13 14.59 18.48 1.05
C THR A 13 13.11 18.49 1.41
N ASP A 14 12.30 17.60 0.80
CA ASP A 14 10.87 17.44 1.04
C ASP A 14 10.55 16.22 1.92
N GLY A 15 11.58 15.64 2.55
CA GLY A 15 11.45 14.47 3.43
C GLY A 15 11.16 13.17 2.70
N ARG A 16 11.26 13.13 1.37
CA ARG A 16 10.98 11.94 0.58
C ARG A 16 12.13 10.94 0.71
N VAL A 17 11.79 9.72 1.08
CA VAL A 17 12.73 8.60 1.26
C VAL A 17 12.49 7.47 0.26
N ILE A 18 11.30 7.41 -0.36
CA ILE A 18 10.96 6.48 -1.45
C ILE A 18 10.19 7.25 -2.51
N ASP A 19 10.49 6.93 -3.78
CA ASP A 19 9.79 7.44 -4.95
C ASP A 19 9.65 6.35 -6.01
N VAL A 20 8.48 5.75 -6.08
CA VAL A 20 8.09 4.81 -7.13
C VAL A 20 7.14 5.52 -8.07
N THR A 21 7.57 5.72 -9.29
CA THR A 21 6.73 6.26 -10.37
C THR A 21 6.41 5.17 -11.39
N PRO A 22 5.36 5.33 -12.22
CA PRO A 22 5.13 4.41 -13.32
C PRO A 22 6.35 4.21 -14.20
N GLN A 23 7.12 5.26 -14.47
CA GLN A 23 8.32 5.21 -15.31
C GLN A 23 9.45 4.43 -14.64
N SER A 24 9.71 4.67 -13.34
CA SER A 24 10.77 3.97 -12.62
C SER A 24 10.47 2.48 -12.41
N ALA A 25 9.20 2.13 -12.27
CA ALA A 25 8.76 0.75 -12.07
C ALA A 25 8.52 -0.01 -13.41
N GLY A 26 8.47 0.69 -14.53
CA GLY A 26 8.22 0.09 -15.85
C GLY A 26 6.77 -0.35 -16.05
N TRP A 27 5.83 0.29 -15.37
CA TRP A 27 4.39 0.02 -15.46
C TRP A 27 3.57 1.28 -15.76
N ARG A 28 2.24 1.28 -15.58
CA ARG A 28 1.37 2.36 -16.06
C ARG A 28 0.59 3.08 -14.98
N TYR A 29 0.19 2.36 -13.91
CA TYR A 29 -0.88 2.82 -13.02
C TYR A 29 -0.36 3.31 -11.68
N VAL A 30 0.32 2.46 -10.92
CA VAL A 30 0.66 2.76 -9.53
C VAL A 30 1.84 3.72 -9.41
N GLY A 31 1.70 4.71 -8.53
CA GLY A 31 2.81 5.50 -8.00
C GLY A 31 2.76 5.51 -6.47
N PHE A 32 3.92 5.50 -5.85
CA PHE A 32 4.05 5.48 -4.40
C PHE A 32 5.24 6.33 -3.94
N GLN A 33 5.00 7.23 -2.99
CA GLN A 33 6.07 7.95 -2.30
C GLN A 33 5.93 7.76 -0.80
N LEU A 34 7.07 7.67 -0.11
CA LEU A 34 7.13 7.75 1.34
C LEU A 34 7.88 9.02 1.75
N ARG A 35 7.31 9.76 2.69
CA ARG A 35 7.93 10.96 3.26
C ARG A 35 8.03 10.83 4.77
N ARG A 36 9.18 11.24 5.32
CA ARG A 36 9.42 11.41 6.74
C ARG A 36 9.54 12.89 7.03
N LEU A 37 8.56 13.43 7.75
CA LEU A 37 8.44 14.85 8.01
C LEU A 37 8.65 15.12 9.50
N SER A 38 9.60 15.98 9.84
CA SER A 38 9.74 16.48 11.20
C SER A 38 8.58 17.41 11.56
N SER A 39 8.25 17.50 12.83
CA SER A 39 7.25 18.44 13.35
C SER A 39 7.48 19.86 12.85
N GLY A 40 6.43 20.51 12.35
CA GLY A 40 6.48 21.83 11.72
C GLY A 40 6.88 21.85 10.24
N LYS A 41 7.33 20.74 9.68
CA LYS A 41 7.66 20.66 8.25
C LYS A 41 6.38 20.69 7.41
N THR A 42 6.41 21.54 6.37
CA THR A 42 5.34 21.60 5.37
C THR A 42 5.91 21.25 4.00
N VAL A 43 5.18 20.45 3.25
CA VAL A 43 5.50 20.08 1.87
C VAL A 43 4.30 20.35 0.96
N VAL A 44 4.58 20.74 -0.28
CA VAL A 44 3.56 21.03 -1.30
C VAL A 44 3.88 20.24 -2.55
N PHE A 45 2.89 19.56 -3.10
CA PHE A 45 3.03 18.79 -4.32
C PHE A 45 1.70 18.71 -5.09
N SER A 46 1.76 18.30 -6.35
CA SER A 46 0.57 18.07 -7.18
C SER A 46 0.86 16.99 -8.22
N PHE A 47 -0.19 16.32 -8.65
CA PHE A 47 -0.14 15.35 -9.73
C PHE A 47 -1.25 15.68 -10.74
N PRO A 48 -0.92 16.29 -11.89
CA PRO A 48 -1.94 16.83 -12.81
C PRO A 48 -2.95 15.80 -13.31
N GLU A 49 -2.51 14.57 -13.57
CA GLU A 49 -3.31 13.50 -14.15
C GLU A 49 -3.44 12.28 -13.22
N ARG A 50 -3.23 12.49 -11.92
CA ARG A 50 -3.27 11.39 -10.95
C ARG A 50 -4.06 11.78 -9.71
N GLU A 51 -5.00 10.92 -9.33
CA GLU A 51 -5.64 10.97 -8.02
C GLU A 51 -4.66 10.50 -6.94
N THR A 52 -4.87 10.95 -5.73
CA THR A 52 -3.96 10.74 -4.62
C THR A 52 -4.71 10.29 -3.37
N CYS A 53 -4.19 9.30 -2.67
CA CYS A 53 -4.54 9.01 -1.28
C CYS A 53 -3.32 9.33 -0.41
N VAL A 54 -3.43 10.37 0.41
CA VAL A 54 -2.43 10.72 1.44
C VAL A 54 -2.76 9.90 2.67
N VAL A 55 -1.86 9.02 3.11
CA VAL A 55 -2.04 8.18 4.30
C VAL A 55 -1.01 8.55 5.35
N ILE A 56 -1.46 9.00 6.52
CA ILE A 56 -0.60 9.28 7.68
C ILE A 56 -0.36 7.95 8.41
N LEU A 57 0.76 7.32 8.13
CA LEU A 57 1.13 6.01 8.67
C LEU A 57 1.45 6.08 10.18
N ALA A 58 2.14 7.14 10.58
CA ALA A 58 2.45 7.43 11.98
C ALA A 58 2.51 8.95 12.18
N GLY A 59 2.23 9.42 13.40
CA GLY A 59 2.19 10.84 13.73
C GLY A 59 0.90 11.53 13.29
N LYS A 60 0.96 12.86 13.16
CA LYS A 60 -0.19 13.72 12.77
C LYS A 60 0.26 14.78 11.78
N ALA A 61 -0.63 15.11 10.83
CA ALA A 61 -0.45 16.22 9.91
C ALA A 61 -1.78 16.91 9.60
N ASP A 62 -1.73 18.18 9.25
CA ASP A 62 -2.79 18.86 8.54
C ASP A 62 -2.62 18.57 7.06
N VAL A 63 -3.71 18.27 6.36
CA VAL A 63 -3.74 18.08 4.92
C VAL A 63 -4.68 19.11 4.32
N GLU A 64 -4.23 19.82 3.27
CA GLU A 64 -5.05 20.81 2.58
C GLU A 64 -5.03 20.54 1.09
N ALA A 65 -6.20 20.55 0.45
CA ALA A 65 -6.37 20.40 -0.99
C ALA A 65 -7.69 21.01 -1.46
N GLY A 66 -7.69 21.64 -2.64
CA GLY A 66 -8.90 22.20 -3.24
C GLY A 66 -9.63 23.21 -2.35
N GLY A 67 -8.90 23.98 -1.54
CA GLY A 67 -9.46 24.94 -0.57
C GLY A 67 -10.08 24.31 0.69
N GLN A 68 -10.00 22.99 0.84
CA GLN A 68 -10.44 22.28 2.06
C GLN A 68 -9.25 21.95 2.94
N LYS A 69 -9.40 22.14 4.24
CA LYS A 69 -8.40 21.79 5.26
C LYS A 69 -8.91 20.67 6.16
N PHE A 70 -8.14 19.60 6.24
CA PHE A 70 -8.33 18.46 7.13
C PHE A 70 -7.28 18.53 8.23
N ALA A 71 -7.68 18.98 9.42
CA ALA A 71 -6.77 19.20 10.53
C ALA A 71 -6.54 17.92 11.34
N ASN A 72 -5.32 17.75 11.86
CA ASN A 72 -4.93 16.65 12.76
C ASN A 72 -5.23 15.25 12.20
N VAL A 73 -5.00 15.05 10.92
CA VAL A 73 -5.12 13.73 10.27
C VAL A 73 -4.06 12.79 10.82
N GLY A 74 -4.46 11.55 11.18
CA GLY A 74 -3.59 10.55 11.79
C GLY A 74 -3.76 10.47 13.31
N GLY A 75 -2.72 9.94 13.99
CA GLY A 75 -2.73 9.88 15.46
C GLY A 75 -2.08 8.67 16.08
N ARG A 76 -1.86 7.58 15.32
CA ARG A 76 -1.10 6.43 15.83
C ARG A 76 0.40 6.73 15.80
N ALA A 77 1.15 6.22 16.77
CA ALA A 77 2.60 6.36 16.82
C ALA A 77 3.31 5.29 15.97
N SER A 78 2.65 4.16 15.72
CA SER A 78 3.17 3.04 14.94
C SER A 78 2.08 2.39 14.10
N VAL A 79 2.47 1.85 12.94
CA VAL A 79 1.59 1.04 12.07
C VAL A 79 1.16 -0.28 12.74
N PHE A 80 1.82 -0.70 13.81
CA PHE A 80 1.48 -1.90 14.59
C PHE A 80 0.45 -1.64 15.70
N GLU A 81 0.08 -0.39 15.93
CA GLU A 81 -1.04 -0.08 16.83
C GLU A 81 -2.38 -0.50 16.21
N ASP A 82 -3.27 -0.99 17.03
CA ASP A 82 -4.63 -1.33 16.59
C ASP A 82 -5.51 -0.07 16.42
N ALA A 83 -5.00 0.88 15.65
CA ALA A 83 -5.67 2.13 15.32
C ALA A 83 -5.67 2.36 13.80
N ALA A 84 -6.74 2.98 13.28
CA ALA A 84 -6.80 3.35 11.88
C ALA A 84 -5.76 4.44 11.56
N PRO A 85 -5.13 4.42 10.36
CA PRO A 85 -4.38 5.56 9.88
C PRO A 85 -5.32 6.73 9.61
N GLY A 86 -4.76 7.94 9.54
CA GLY A 86 -5.48 9.04 8.91
C GLY A 86 -5.29 8.98 7.40
N ALA A 87 -6.34 9.18 6.62
CA ALA A 87 -6.23 9.22 5.17
C ALA A 87 -7.08 10.33 4.54
N VAL A 88 -6.55 10.96 3.49
CA VAL A 88 -7.25 11.98 2.70
C VAL A 88 -7.16 11.60 1.23
N TYR A 89 -8.31 11.45 0.59
CA TYR A 89 -8.40 11.29 -0.85
C TYR A 89 -8.43 12.67 -1.52
N VAL A 90 -7.67 12.82 -2.61
CA VAL A 90 -7.59 14.04 -3.39
C VAL A 90 -7.69 13.70 -4.88
N PRO A 91 -8.66 14.27 -5.63
CA PRO A 91 -8.76 14.13 -7.07
C PRO A 91 -7.52 14.66 -7.80
N ALA A 92 -7.32 14.22 -9.03
CA ALA A 92 -6.22 14.67 -9.89
C ALA A 92 -6.22 16.20 -10.10
N GLY A 93 -5.04 16.78 -10.33
CA GLY A 93 -4.87 18.18 -10.71
C GLY A 93 -4.87 19.20 -9.56
N LEU A 94 -5.21 18.79 -8.35
CA LEU A 94 -5.20 19.69 -7.20
C LEU A 94 -3.81 19.77 -6.55
N SER A 95 -3.47 20.97 -6.04
CA SER A 95 -2.32 21.14 -5.15
C SER A 95 -2.66 20.56 -3.78
N ILE A 96 -1.70 19.83 -3.19
CA ILE A 96 -1.81 19.18 -1.89
C ILE A 96 -0.75 19.77 -0.98
N ILE A 97 -1.15 20.23 0.19
CA ILE A 97 -0.27 20.71 1.25
C ILE A 97 -0.36 19.73 2.40
N VAL A 98 0.78 19.24 2.86
CA VAL A 98 0.87 18.40 4.06
C VAL A 98 1.77 19.10 5.06
N ALA A 99 1.21 19.49 6.21
CA ALA A 99 1.92 20.16 7.29
C ALA A 99 1.98 19.23 8.51
N ALA A 100 3.15 18.68 8.80
CA ALA A 100 3.36 17.79 9.94
C ALA A 100 3.20 18.53 11.26
N THR A 101 2.24 18.13 12.10
CA THR A 101 2.03 18.72 13.43
C THR A 101 2.79 17.98 14.52
N THR A 102 3.22 16.76 14.26
CA THR A 102 4.22 15.98 15.00
C THR A 102 5.22 15.43 14.00
N ASP A 103 6.27 14.74 14.42
CA ASP A 103 7.02 13.88 13.51
C ASP A 103 6.03 12.90 12.87
N ALA A 104 6.08 12.77 11.54
CA ALA A 104 5.11 12.00 10.78
C ALA A 104 5.74 11.19 9.66
N GLU A 105 5.22 9.97 9.46
CA GLU A 105 5.50 9.15 8.28
C GLU A 105 4.26 9.17 7.38
N VAL A 106 4.43 9.63 6.14
CA VAL A 106 3.34 9.91 5.21
C VAL A 106 3.54 9.15 3.91
N ALA A 107 2.60 8.29 3.58
CA ALA A 107 2.53 7.63 2.28
C ALA A 107 1.67 8.46 1.31
N ILE A 108 2.18 8.65 0.10
CA ILE A 108 1.49 9.31 -1.02
C ILE A 108 1.23 8.24 -2.07
N CYS A 109 0.00 7.75 -2.11
CA CYS A 109 -0.44 6.69 -3.03
C CYS A 109 -1.12 7.35 -4.22
N THR A 110 -0.71 7.04 -5.46
CA THR A 110 -1.27 7.70 -6.64
C THR A 110 -1.62 6.72 -7.75
N ALA A 111 -2.67 7.02 -8.49
CA ALA A 111 -3.07 6.31 -9.70
C ALA A 111 -3.67 7.30 -10.74
N PRO A 112 -3.84 6.93 -12.02
CA PRO A 112 -4.47 7.81 -12.99
C PRO A 112 -5.85 8.29 -12.53
N GLY A 113 -6.13 9.58 -12.78
CA GLY A 113 -7.41 10.20 -12.45
C GLY A 113 -7.72 11.36 -13.38
N SER A 114 -9.00 11.62 -13.61
CA SER A 114 -9.51 12.71 -14.46
C SER A 114 -9.75 14.01 -13.68
N GLY A 115 -9.68 13.95 -12.35
CA GLY A 115 -9.98 15.08 -11.47
C GLY A 115 -11.45 15.18 -11.05
N ALA A 116 -12.22 14.12 -11.25
CA ALA A 116 -13.61 14.08 -10.81
C ALA A 116 -13.74 14.00 -9.27
N GLY A 117 -14.72 14.70 -8.72
CA GLY A 117 -15.04 14.66 -7.29
C GLY A 117 -14.37 15.79 -6.49
N ALA A 118 -14.27 15.58 -5.18
CA ALA A 118 -13.73 16.56 -4.23
C ALA A 118 -12.80 15.88 -3.21
N PRO A 119 -11.83 16.62 -2.64
CA PRO A 119 -11.03 16.13 -1.53
C PRO A 119 -11.92 15.71 -0.36
N ARG A 120 -11.54 14.63 0.33
CA ARG A 120 -12.30 14.15 1.50
C ARG A 120 -11.42 13.40 2.48
N LEU A 121 -11.74 13.55 3.75
CA LEU A 121 -11.19 12.71 4.82
C LEU A 121 -11.84 11.32 4.74
N ILE A 122 -11.01 10.29 4.78
CA ILE A 122 -11.46 8.90 4.95
C ILE A 122 -11.36 8.60 6.44
N THR A 123 -12.49 8.54 7.10
CA THR A 123 -12.58 8.34 8.55
C THR A 123 -12.45 6.87 8.93
N ALA A 124 -12.07 6.57 10.16
CA ALA A 124 -11.83 5.21 10.63
C ALA A 124 -13.05 4.28 10.50
N ASP A 125 -14.26 4.81 10.64
CA ASP A 125 -15.52 4.08 10.49
C ASP A 125 -15.83 3.68 9.04
N ARG A 126 -15.19 4.34 8.07
CA ARG A 126 -15.28 3.98 6.65
C ARG A 126 -14.22 2.95 6.23
N MET A 127 -13.23 2.69 7.06
CA MET A 127 -12.20 1.70 6.83
C MET A 127 -12.63 0.35 7.39
N SER A 128 -13.15 -0.54 6.56
CA SER A 128 -13.54 -1.88 7.01
C SER A 128 -12.33 -2.68 7.51
N ARG A 129 -12.56 -3.50 8.53
CA ARG A 129 -11.56 -4.40 9.13
C ARG A 129 -11.95 -5.84 8.89
N GLU A 130 -10.99 -6.64 8.53
CA GLU A 130 -11.15 -8.06 8.26
C GLU A 130 -10.04 -8.88 8.90
N THR A 131 -10.40 -10.05 9.41
CA THR A 131 -9.43 -11.11 9.70
C THR A 131 -9.48 -12.10 8.55
N ARG A 132 -8.39 -12.22 7.80
CA ARG A 132 -8.30 -13.15 6.66
C ARG A 132 -7.44 -14.35 7.04
N GLY A 133 -7.85 -15.55 6.59
CA GLY A 133 -7.17 -16.81 6.81
C GLY A 133 -7.34 -17.36 8.23
N THR A 134 -6.76 -18.52 8.48
CA THR A 134 -6.81 -19.25 9.76
C THR A 134 -5.43 -19.80 10.11
N GLY A 135 -5.18 -20.10 11.40
CA GLY A 135 -3.90 -20.59 11.87
C GLY A 135 -2.76 -19.64 11.49
N THR A 136 -1.67 -20.17 10.95
CA THR A 136 -0.51 -19.38 10.53
C THR A 136 -0.73 -18.58 9.23
N ASN A 137 -1.93 -18.63 8.64
CA ASN A 137 -2.33 -17.77 7.51
C ASN A 137 -3.19 -16.59 7.97
N GLN A 138 -3.43 -16.45 9.27
CA GLN A 138 -4.23 -15.34 9.79
C GLN A 138 -3.46 -14.02 9.69
N ARG A 139 -4.12 -13.00 9.13
CA ARG A 139 -3.65 -11.61 9.07
C ARG A 139 -4.82 -10.67 9.27
N PHE A 140 -4.50 -9.46 9.72
CA PHE A 140 -5.47 -8.41 10.01
C PHE A 140 -5.40 -7.36 8.92
N VAL A 141 -6.48 -7.18 8.17
CA VAL A 141 -6.57 -6.29 7.02
C VAL A 141 -7.45 -5.10 7.35
N ARG A 142 -7.04 -3.92 6.92
CA ARG A 142 -7.87 -2.72 6.93
C ARG A 142 -7.93 -2.12 5.53
N ASN A 143 -9.13 -2.00 5.01
CA ASN A 143 -9.38 -1.44 3.69
C ASN A 143 -9.49 0.09 3.82
N ILE A 144 -8.44 0.83 3.45
CA ILE A 144 -8.36 2.29 3.59
C ILE A 144 -9.17 2.96 2.48
N LEU A 145 -8.95 2.56 1.24
CA LEU A 145 -9.67 3.05 0.06
C LEU A 145 -10.09 1.86 -0.80
N PRO A 146 -11.09 1.08 -0.35
CA PRO A 146 -11.60 -0.07 -1.10
C PRO A 146 -12.40 0.34 -2.33
N GLU A 147 -12.78 -0.60 -3.16
CA GLU A 147 -13.62 -0.39 -4.34
C GLU A 147 -15.01 0.18 -4.02
N THR A 148 -15.49 -0.02 -2.79
CA THR A 148 -16.77 0.55 -2.30
C THR A 148 -16.68 2.04 -1.96
N GLU A 149 -15.47 2.59 -1.81
CA GLU A 149 -15.22 4.02 -1.64
C GLU A 149 -15.05 4.72 -3.00
N LEU A 150 -15.47 5.98 -3.08
CA LEU A 150 -15.37 6.74 -4.33
C LEU A 150 -13.90 7.05 -4.66
N ALA A 151 -13.43 6.55 -5.78
CA ALA A 151 -12.15 6.88 -6.41
C ALA A 151 -12.21 6.44 -7.87
N GLU A 152 -11.24 6.86 -8.69
CA GLU A 152 -11.27 6.55 -10.12
C GLU A 152 -10.51 5.26 -10.46
N SER A 153 -9.32 5.07 -9.90
CA SER A 153 -8.42 3.94 -10.22
C SER A 153 -7.77 3.32 -8.98
N LEU A 154 -7.57 4.12 -7.92
CA LEU A 154 -6.73 3.79 -6.78
C LEU A 154 -7.44 2.88 -5.79
N LEU A 155 -6.74 1.85 -5.32
CA LEU A 155 -7.11 1.01 -4.18
C LEU A 155 -5.97 1.06 -3.16
N VAL A 156 -6.31 1.20 -1.86
CA VAL A 156 -5.31 1.25 -0.78
C VAL A 156 -5.77 0.38 0.39
N VAL A 157 -4.89 -0.53 0.80
CA VAL A 157 -5.17 -1.50 1.86
C VAL A 157 -3.93 -1.64 2.74
N GLU A 158 -4.12 -1.76 4.05
CA GLU A 158 -3.03 -2.16 4.96
C GLU A 158 -3.29 -3.52 5.59
N ALA A 159 -2.22 -4.24 5.90
CA ALA A 159 -2.31 -5.50 6.62
C ALA A 159 -1.20 -5.67 7.66
N VAL A 160 -1.57 -6.29 8.78
CA VAL A 160 -0.62 -6.76 9.79
C VAL A 160 -0.62 -8.29 9.77
N THR A 161 0.56 -8.87 9.57
CA THR A 161 0.81 -10.30 9.59
C THR A 161 1.58 -10.63 10.86
N PRO A 162 0.99 -11.38 11.81
CA PRO A 162 1.68 -11.76 13.05
C PRO A 162 2.94 -12.57 12.82
N ALA A 163 3.82 -12.57 13.81
CA ALA A 163 5.06 -13.33 13.80
C ALA A 163 4.86 -14.81 13.47
N GLY A 164 5.61 -15.33 12.51
CA GLY A 164 5.50 -16.71 12.04
C GLY A 164 4.33 -16.99 11.08
N HIS A 165 3.58 -15.97 10.69
CA HIS A 165 2.42 -16.12 9.80
C HIS A 165 2.76 -15.78 8.36
N TRP A 166 1.86 -16.20 7.45
CA TRP A 166 1.88 -15.89 6.04
C TRP A 166 0.71 -14.98 5.65
N SER A 167 0.96 -14.12 4.67
CA SER A 167 -0.01 -13.20 4.10
C SER A 167 0.03 -13.26 2.57
N SER A 168 -1.03 -12.78 1.91
CA SER A 168 -1.25 -13.03 0.48
C SER A 168 -1.15 -14.53 0.18
N TYR A 169 -1.69 -15.33 1.09
CA TYR A 169 -1.53 -16.78 1.13
C TYR A 169 -2.88 -17.50 1.33
N PRO A 170 -3.23 -18.54 0.53
CA PRO A 170 -2.40 -19.12 -0.52
C PRO A 170 -1.94 -18.08 -1.54
N PRO A 171 -0.86 -18.37 -2.30
CA PRO A 171 -0.40 -17.46 -3.33
C PRO A 171 -1.54 -17.09 -4.28
N HIS A 172 -1.73 -15.78 -4.53
CA HIS A 172 -2.73 -15.30 -5.48
C HIS A 172 -2.13 -14.24 -6.40
N LYS A 173 -2.76 -14.03 -7.54
CA LYS A 173 -2.40 -13.02 -8.53
C LYS A 173 -3.62 -12.25 -9.00
N HIS A 174 -3.36 -11.09 -9.60
CA HIS A 174 -4.32 -10.23 -10.27
C HIS A 174 -3.60 -9.47 -11.39
N ASP A 175 -3.17 -10.21 -12.42
CA ASP A 175 -2.36 -9.70 -13.52
C ASP A 175 -3.02 -9.81 -14.90
N SER A 176 -4.26 -10.29 -14.93
CA SER A 176 -5.04 -10.52 -16.15
C SER A 176 -6.49 -10.08 -15.96
N ASP A 177 -7.09 -9.54 -17.03
CA ASP A 177 -8.52 -9.23 -17.04
C ASP A 177 -9.33 -10.45 -17.53
N VAL A 178 -9.76 -11.28 -16.60
CA VAL A 178 -10.64 -12.42 -16.88
C VAL A 178 -11.98 -12.18 -16.15
N PRO A 179 -13.08 -11.92 -16.87
CA PRO A 179 -14.36 -11.57 -16.27
C PRO A 179 -14.76 -12.51 -15.12
N THR A 180 -15.11 -11.95 -13.97
CA THR A 180 -15.51 -12.64 -12.74
C THR A 180 -14.45 -13.49 -12.05
N LYS A 181 -13.25 -13.63 -12.62
CA LYS A 181 -12.19 -14.50 -12.08
C LYS A 181 -10.96 -13.73 -11.62
N GLU A 182 -10.58 -12.68 -12.34
CA GLU A 182 -9.36 -11.94 -12.10
C GLU A 182 -9.43 -10.56 -12.76
N THR A 183 -8.88 -9.54 -12.11
CA THR A 183 -8.65 -8.20 -12.68
C THR A 183 -7.16 -7.90 -12.74
N ALA A 184 -6.74 -7.17 -13.76
CA ALA A 184 -5.34 -6.75 -13.87
C ALA A 184 -5.07 -5.53 -12.99
N LEU A 185 -4.21 -5.68 -12.00
CA LEU A 185 -3.75 -4.61 -11.11
C LEU A 185 -2.22 -4.70 -10.95
N GLU A 186 -1.56 -3.56 -11.05
CA GLU A 186 -0.20 -3.36 -10.53
C GLU A 186 -0.27 -3.12 -9.04
N GLU A 187 0.75 -3.52 -8.28
CA GLU A 187 0.72 -3.39 -6.83
C GLU A 187 2.10 -3.05 -6.25
N THR A 188 2.12 -2.20 -5.20
CA THR A 188 3.28 -2.01 -4.32
C THR A 188 2.98 -2.52 -2.92
N TYR A 189 3.99 -3.11 -2.29
CA TYR A 189 4.01 -3.47 -0.87
C TYR A 189 5.04 -2.60 -0.15
N TYR A 190 4.60 -1.60 0.61
CA TYR A 190 5.48 -0.91 1.55
C TYR A 190 5.50 -1.65 2.87
N HIS A 191 6.67 -2.12 3.29
CA HIS A 191 6.84 -2.99 4.44
C HIS A 191 7.36 -2.26 5.69
N ARG A 192 6.82 -2.64 6.85
CA ARG A 192 7.39 -2.33 8.15
C ARG A 192 7.51 -3.62 8.95
N ILE A 193 8.55 -3.72 9.78
CA ILE A 193 8.87 -4.92 10.57
C ILE A 193 9.04 -4.53 12.03
N ASP A 194 8.48 -5.32 12.93
CA ASP A 194 8.61 -5.11 14.36
C ASP A 194 9.09 -6.39 15.06
N PRO A 195 10.25 -6.33 15.75
CA PRO A 195 11.18 -5.21 15.86
C PRO A 195 11.95 -4.94 14.54
N PRO A 196 12.43 -3.69 14.30
CA PRO A 196 12.84 -3.20 12.97
C PRO A 196 14.13 -3.81 12.40
N GLN A 197 14.93 -4.52 13.19
CA GLN A 197 16.09 -5.27 12.70
C GLN A 197 15.71 -6.61 12.03
N GLY A 198 14.41 -6.93 11.99
CA GLY A 198 13.88 -8.14 11.40
C GLY A 198 13.89 -8.09 9.87
N PHE A 199 13.40 -9.17 9.29
CA PHE A 199 13.22 -9.31 7.85
C PHE A 199 11.98 -10.14 7.55
N ALA A 200 11.55 -10.12 6.28
CA ALA A 200 10.50 -10.99 5.75
C ALA A 200 10.91 -11.53 4.38
N PHE A 201 10.20 -12.54 3.88
CA PHE A 201 10.39 -13.04 2.53
C PHE A 201 9.13 -12.85 1.70
N GLN A 202 9.27 -12.20 0.55
CA GLN A 202 8.22 -12.12 -0.44
C GLN A 202 8.68 -12.75 -1.74
N ARG A 203 7.92 -13.73 -2.25
CA ARG A 203 8.15 -14.32 -3.55
C ARG A 203 7.19 -13.72 -4.55
N VAL A 204 7.69 -13.34 -5.72
CA VAL A 204 6.88 -12.89 -6.85
C VAL A 204 7.16 -13.82 -8.02
N TYR A 205 6.13 -14.49 -8.54
CA TYR A 205 6.32 -15.47 -9.60
C TYR A 205 5.11 -15.58 -10.54
N THR A 206 5.37 -15.84 -11.81
CA THR A 206 4.35 -16.03 -12.86
C THR A 206 4.09 -17.51 -13.13
N ASP A 207 2.99 -17.82 -13.80
CA ASP A 207 2.64 -19.20 -14.20
C ASP A 207 3.76 -19.86 -15.02
N ASP A 208 4.34 -19.12 -15.96
CA ASP A 208 5.43 -19.57 -16.85
C ASP A 208 6.83 -19.47 -16.24
N ARG A 209 6.93 -18.95 -14.99
CA ARG A 209 8.20 -18.71 -14.29
C ARG A 209 9.17 -17.77 -15.03
N SER A 210 8.68 -16.97 -15.97
CA SER A 210 9.49 -15.92 -16.60
C SER A 210 9.86 -14.80 -15.60
N LEU A 211 9.09 -14.69 -14.52
CA LEU A 211 9.41 -13.98 -13.29
C LEU A 211 9.30 -15.01 -12.15
N ASP A 212 10.37 -15.22 -11.39
CA ASP A 212 10.37 -16.04 -10.17
C ASP A 212 11.50 -15.56 -9.25
N GLU A 213 11.17 -14.59 -8.40
CA GLU A 213 12.13 -13.95 -7.49
C GLU A 213 11.66 -14.04 -6.04
N THR A 214 12.59 -14.34 -5.14
CA THR A 214 12.35 -14.23 -3.70
C THR A 214 13.14 -13.05 -3.16
N VAL A 215 12.42 -12.08 -2.63
CA VAL A 215 12.95 -10.83 -2.09
C VAL A 215 13.08 -10.96 -0.58
N CYS A 216 14.29 -10.76 -0.05
CA CYS A 216 14.48 -10.53 1.38
C CYS A 216 14.12 -9.06 1.67
N VAL A 217 13.07 -8.86 2.43
CA VAL A 217 12.48 -7.55 2.77
C VAL A 217 12.98 -7.10 4.12
N GLU A 218 13.40 -5.86 4.24
CA GLU A 218 13.79 -5.19 5.50
C GLU A 218 12.80 -4.07 5.85
N ASP A 219 12.89 -3.53 7.06
CA ASP A 219 12.01 -2.45 7.52
C ASP A 219 12.15 -1.21 6.62
N GLY A 220 11.02 -0.73 6.10
CA GLY A 220 10.96 0.43 5.20
C GLY A 220 11.10 0.13 3.71
N ASP A 221 11.30 -1.12 3.31
CA ASP A 221 11.38 -1.49 1.89
C ASP A 221 10.04 -1.42 1.17
N VAL A 222 10.10 -1.23 -0.14
CA VAL A 222 8.96 -1.45 -1.05
C VAL A 222 9.28 -2.61 -1.98
N VAL A 223 8.33 -3.53 -2.13
CA VAL A 223 8.36 -4.57 -3.17
C VAL A 223 7.38 -4.20 -4.28
N LEU A 224 7.86 -4.25 -5.51
CA LEU A 224 7.08 -4.04 -6.72
C LEU A 224 6.49 -5.39 -7.18
N VAL A 225 5.19 -5.44 -7.39
CA VAL A 225 4.49 -6.59 -7.95
C VAL A 225 3.87 -6.18 -9.29
N PRO A 226 4.65 -6.28 -10.39
CA PRO A 226 4.15 -5.91 -11.70
C PRO A 226 3.13 -6.93 -12.24
N ARG A 227 3.24 -8.17 -11.81
CA ARG A 227 2.40 -9.32 -12.19
C ARG A 227 2.76 -10.55 -11.35
N GLY A 228 1.89 -11.56 -11.38
CA GLY A 228 2.14 -12.87 -10.80
C GLY A 228 1.71 -13.01 -9.34
N TYR A 229 1.88 -14.21 -8.84
CA TYR A 229 1.62 -14.59 -7.45
C TYR A 229 2.65 -13.96 -6.52
N HIS A 230 2.23 -13.47 -5.35
CA HIS A 230 3.10 -12.66 -4.51
C HIS A 230 2.95 -12.90 -2.99
N PRO A 231 3.03 -14.17 -2.53
CA PRO A 231 2.94 -14.49 -1.11
C PRO A 231 4.08 -13.86 -0.31
N VAL A 232 3.79 -13.51 0.96
CA VAL A 232 4.78 -12.96 1.90
C VAL A 232 4.73 -13.71 3.23
N GLY A 233 5.89 -14.03 3.79
CA GLY A 233 6.05 -14.71 5.07
C GLY A 233 6.80 -13.87 6.08
N ALA A 234 6.21 -13.72 7.29
CA ALA A 234 6.86 -13.13 8.45
C ALA A 234 7.59 -14.22 9.24
N PRO A 235 8.89 -14.13 9.48
CA PRO A 235 9.60 -15.09 10.34
C PRO A 235 9.07 -15.08 11.77
N HIS A 236 9.30 -16.18 12.49
CA HIS A 236 9.00 -16.24 13.90
C HIS A 236 9.73 -15.11 14.67
N GLY A 237 9.03 -14.41 15.55
CA GLY A 237 9.56 -13.33 16.37
C GLY A 237 9.44 -11.93 15.76
N TYR A 238 8.98 -11.80 14.50
CA TYR A 238 8.82 -10.51 13.81
C TYR A 238 7.40 -10.34 13.27
N ASN A 239 6.71 -9.28 13.71
CA ASN A 239 5.47 -8.87 13.07
C ASN A 239 5.78 -8.13 11.77
N LEU A 240 4.95 -8.34 10.77
CA LEU A 240 5.07 -7.70 9.48
C LEU A 240 3.83 -6.84 9.22
N TYR A 241 4.04 -5.58 8.87
CA TYR A 241 3.03 -4.71 8.31
C TYR A 241 3.35 -4.45 6.84
N TYR A 242 2.33 -4.29 6.01
CA TYR A 242 2.50 -3.71 4.69
C TYR A 242 1.31 -2.81 4.32
N LEU A 243 1.62 -1.76 3.54
CA LEU A 243 0.63 -0.94 2.85
C LEU A 243 0.64 -1.33 1.38
N ASN A 244 -0.50 -1.80 0.88
CA ASN A 244 -0.72 -2.07 -0.53
C ASN A 244 -1.31 -0.87 -1.24
N VAL A 245 -0.76 -0.57 -2.40
CA VAL A 245 -1.32 0.39 -3.36
C VAL A 245 -1.50 -0.32 -4.66
N MET A 246 -2.73 -0.39 -5.14
CA MET A 246 -3.09 -1.10 -6.35
C MET A 246 -3.83 -0.19 -7.32
N ALA A 247 -3.62 -0.38 -8.60
CA ALA A 247 -4.38 0.23 -9.68
C ALA A 247 -4.21 -0.55 -10.98
N GLY A 248 -5.21 -0.47 -11.86
CA GLY A 248 -5.21 -1.13 -13.16
C GLY A 248 -6.24 -0.52 -14.11
N PRO A 249 -6.54 -1.20 -15.22
CA PRO A 249 -7.54 -0.75 -16.18
C PRO A 249 -8.95 -0.61 -15.59
N LYS A 250 -9.23 -1.40 -14.54
CA LYS A 250 -10.50 -1.38 -13.81
C LYS A 250 -10.21 -1.26 -12.31
N ARG A 251 -11.02 -0.47 -11.64
CA ARG A 251 -10.96 -0.35 -10.18
C ARG A 251 -11.83 -1.42 -9.52
N GLU A 252 -11.33 -2.66 -9.59
CA GLU A 252 -12.00 -3.84 -9.05
C GLU A 252 -10.92 -4.81 -8.58
N TRP A 253 -11.07 -5.38 -7.39
CA TRP A 253 -10.06 -6.28 -6.83
C TRP A 253 -10.56 -7.72 -6.77
N ILE A 254 -10.39 -8.41 -7.89
CA ILE A 254 -10.64 -9.86 -8.00
C ILE A 254 -9.30 -10.53 -8.22
N PHE A 255 -8.94 -11.45 -7.35
CA PHE A 255 -7.69 -12.19 -7.41
C PHE A 255 -7.93 -13.68 -7.67
N HIS A 256 -6.95 -14.31 -8.30
CA HIS A 256 -6.94 -15.73 -8.64
C HIS A 256 -5.86 -16.46 -7.82
N ASN A 257 -6.25 -17.48 -7.07
CA ASN A 257 -5.29 -18.31 -6.32
C ASN A 257 -4.51 -19.22 -7.26
N ASP A 258 -3.24 -19.50 -6.90
CA ASP A 258 -2.47 -20.54 -7.57
C ASP A 258 -3.14 -21.90 -7.35
N PRO A 259 -3.58 -22.60 -8.42
CA PRO A 259 -4.28 -23.87 -8.29
C PRO A 259 -3.48 -24.95 -7.56
N ALA A 260 -2.14 -24.89 -7.64
CA ALA A 260 -1.28 -25.84 -6.93
C ALA A 260 -1.33 -25.67 -5.40
N HIS A 261 -1.82 -24.53 -4.91
CA HIS A 261 -1.86 -24.15 -3.50
C HIS A 261 -3.29 -23.97 -2.94
N GLU A 262 -4.35 -24.12 -3.74
CA GLU A 262 -5.74 -23.95 -3.28
C GLU A 262 -6.16 -24.91 -2.17
N TRP A 263 -5.54 -26.07 -2.09
CA TRP A 263 -5.78 -27.04 -1.01
C TRP A 263 -5.60 -26.45 0.41
N ILE A 264 -4.82 -25.36 0.53
CA ILE A 264 -4.56 -24.68 1.81
C ILE A 264 -5.84 -24.09 2.40
N VAL A 265 -6.76 -23.60 1.57
CA VAL A 265 -8.05 -23.01 2.00
C VAL A 265 -9.22 -23.96 1.83
N ALA A 266 -9.10 -24.98 0.99
CA ALA A 266 -10.17 -25.98 0.79
C ALA A 266 -10.40 -26.89 2.00
N GLY A 267 -9.50 -26.89 2.98
CA GLY A 267 -9.48 -27.82 4.10
C GLY A 267 -8.98 -29.20 3.68
N ARG A 268 -8.16 -29.84 4.49
CA ARG A 268 -7.83 -31.27 4.33
C ARG A 268 -8.91 -32.13 4.93
#